data_c65447b19a014deedd6aa548816fb2e0
#
_entry.id   c65447b19a014deedd6aa548816fb2e0
#
_cell.length_a   1.000
_cell.length_b   1.000
_cell.length_c   1.000
_cell.angle_alpha   90.00
_cell.angle_beta   90.00
_cell.angle_gamma   90.00
#
_symmetry.space_group_name_H-M   'P 1'
#
loop_
_entity.id
_entity.type
_entity.pdbx_description
1 polymer ?
#
loop_
_entity_poly.entity_id
_entity_poly.type
_entity_poly.pdbx_seq_one_letter_code
_entity_poly.pdbx_strand_id
1 'polypeptide(L)'
;GYAIAVLLGILIGLLIHHFPYLQKNLKPVILGIQTLPSVCWVPFSILWFGLSTQAILFVVIMGSAFSIAISVDNAIKNVQPIYSKAALTMGASQRQLYQHVIFPACLPEFITGLKQGWSFAWRALMSGEVMTTSIGLGQTLITGRDLADINQVTLVMIVIVLVGIAIDKGVFSVLEARILKKRGLTA
;
A
#
# COMPACT_ATOMS: atom_id res chain seq x y z
N GLY A 1 2.91 3.79 10.78
CA GLY A 1 3.63 3.13 9.66
C GLY A 1 2.94 3.31 8.33
N TYR A 2 1.69 2.87 8.19
CA TYR A 2 0.98 2.92 6.91
C TYR A 2 0.81 4.34 6.35
N ALA A 3 0.44 5.32 7.15
CA ALA A 3 0.31 6.72 6.70
C ALA A 3 1.63 7.27 6.14
N ILE A 4 2.76 6.97 6.78
CA ILE A 4 4.09 7.35 6.27
C ILE A 4 4.38 6.63 4.94
N ALA A 5 4.06 5.34 4.85
CA ALA A 5 4.23 4.57 3.63
C ALA A 5 3.38 5.11 2.46
N VAL A 6 2.16 5.57 2.74
CA VAL A 6 1.29 6.23 1.74
C VAL A 6 1.93 7.52 1.23
N LEU A 7 2.39 8.39 2.13
CA LEU A 7 3.04 9.65 1.75
C LEU A 7 4.30 9.41 0.91
N LEU A 8 5.18 8.51 1.36
CA LEU A 8 6.40 8.15 0.62
C LEU A 8 6.07 7.48 -0.71
N GLY A 9 5.11 6.56 -0.71
CA GLY A 9 4.68 5.86 -1.93
C GLY A 9 4.10 6.79 -2.98
N ILE A 10 3.25 7.75 -2.57
CA ILE A 10 2.73 8.77 -3.47
C ILE A 10 3.87 9.62 -4.04
N LEU A 11 4.76 10.10 -3.18
CA LEU A 11 5.90 10.93 -3.61
C LEU A 11 6.77 10.19 -4.62
N ILE A 12 7.20 8.97 -4.30
CA ILE A 12 8.04 8.15 -5.18
C ILE A 12 7.29 7.83 -6.48
N GLY A 13 6.01 7.46 -6.42
CA GLY A 13 5.21 7.15 -7.59
C GLY A 13 5.04 8.32 -8.55
N LEU A 14 4.81 9.53 -8.02
CA LEU A 14 4.75 10.76 -8.81
C LEU A 14 6.11 11.10 -9.44
N LEU A 15 7.20 10.92 -8.71
CA LEU A 15 8.56 11.11 -9.23
C LEU A 15 8.86 10.14 -10.37
N ILE A 16 8.52 8.86 -10.22
CA ILE A 16 8.69 7.85 -11.28
C ILE A 16 7.86 8.22 -12.51
N HIS A 17 6.63 8.66 -12.29
CA HIS A 17 5.74 9.08 -13.39
C HIS A 17 6.27 10.30 -14.13
N HIS A 18 6.76 11.31 -13.39
CA HIS A 18 7.20 12.59 -13.97
C HIS A 18 8.52 12.49 -14.72
N PHE A 19 9.45 11.65 -14.26
CA PHE A 19 10.79 11.52 -14.84
C PHE A 19 10.95 10.20 -15.61
N PRO A 20 10.99 10.22 -16.97
CA PRO A 20 11.15 9.00 -17.79
C PRO A 20 12.43 8.22 -17.46
N TYR A 21 13.49 8.91 -17.03
CA TYR A 21 14.74 8.28 -16.60
C TYR A 21 14.54 7.41 -15.34
N LEU A 22 13.83 7.92 -14.33
CA LEU A 22 13.50 7.17 -13.12
C LEU A 22 12.57 6.00 -13.43
N GLN A 23 11.63 6.21 -14.33
CA GLN A 23 10.72 5.15 -14.76
C GLN A 23 11.49 3.97 -15.39
N LYS A 24 12.45 4.25 -16.27
CA LYS A 24 13.22 3.21 -16.98
C LYS A 24 14.18 2.47 -16.04
N ASN A 25 14.82 3.16 -15.10
CA ASN A 25 15.89 2.61 -14.27
C ASN A 25 15.40 2.23 -12.86
N LEU A 26 14.62 3.07 -12.20
CA LEU A 26 14.21 2.87 -10.80
C LEU A 26 13.01 1.92 -10.67
N LYS A 27 12.06 1.97 -11.61
CA LYS A 27 10.87 1.10 -11.55
C LYS A 27 11.23 -0.40 -11.55
N PRO A 28 12.12 -0.92 -12.41
CA PRO A 28 12.54 -2.32 -12.34
C PRO A 28 13.23 -2.69 -11.03
N VAL A 29 14.02 -1.77 -10.45
CA VAL A 29 14.68 -1.99 -9.15
C VAL A 29 13.63 -2.10 -8.04
N ILE A 30 12.64 -1.20 -8.01
CA ILE A 30 11.54 -1.25 -7.04
C ILE A 30 10.75 -2.55 -7.19
N LEU A 31 10.44 -2.98 -8.41
CA LEU A 31 9.78 -4.25 -8.65
C LEU A 31 10.62 -5.43 -8.15
N GLY A 32 11.95 -5.40 -8.35
CA GLY A 32 12.86 -6.39 -7.79
C GLY A 32 12.83 -6.40 -6.27
N ILE A 33 12.88 -5.24 -5.62
CA ILE A 33 12.80 -5.12 -4.15
C ILE A 33 11.45 -5.66 -3.61
N GLN A 34 10.36 -5.44 -4.33
CA GLN A 34 9.04 -5.96 -3.95
C GLN A 34 8.95 -7.49 -3.96
N THR A 35 9.84 -8.20 -4.66
CA THR A 35 9.88 -9.66 -4.61
C THR A 35 10.39 -10.20 -3.27
N LEU A 36 11.07 -9.34 -2.47
CA LEU A 36 11.50 -9.73 -1.13
C LEU A 36 10.29 -9.84 -0.19
N PRO A 37 10.08 -10.98 0.45
CA PRO A 37 9.07 -11.10 1.50
C PRO A 37 9.31 -10.07 2.62
N SER A 38 8.23 -9.50 3.17
CA SER A 38 8.34 -8.50 4.25
C SER A 38 9.12 -9.00 5.47
N VAL A 39 9.08 -10.29 5.74
CA VAL A 39 9.86 -10.96 6.80
C VAL A 39 11.37 -10.75 6.63
N CYS A 40 11.88 -10.66 5.41
CA CYS A 40 13.31 -10.46 5.14
C CYS A 40 13.81 -9.07 5.62
N TRP A 41 12.92 -8.10 5.77
CA TRP A 41 13.27 -6.79 6.28
C TRP A 41 13.41 -6.74 7.80
N VAL A 42 12.85 -7.72 8.52
CA VAL A 42 12.85 -7.73 10.00
C VAL A 42 14.26 -7.85 10.60
N PRO A 43 15.10 -8.83 10.20
CA PRO A 43 16.47 -8.90 10.73
C PRO A 43 17.27 -7.63 10.45
N PHE A 44 17.11 -7.06 9.25
CA PHE A 44 17.76 -5.82 8.87
C PHE A 44 17.30 -4.62 9.71
N SER A 45 15.99 -4.53 9.97
CA SER A 45 15.44 -3.47 10.80
C SER A 45 15.90 -3.57 12.27
N ILE A 46 16.02 -4.79 12.79
CA ILE A 46 16.51 -5.03 14.16
C ILE A 46 17.99 -4.62 14.30
N LEU A 47 18.81 -4.85 13.28
CA LEU A 47 20.22 -4.42 13.30
C LEU A 47 20.36 -2.89 13.36
N TRP A 48 19.45 -2.13 12.74
CA TRP A 48 19.51 -0.66 12.71
C TRP A 48 18.81 0.00 13.90
N PHE A 49 17.66 -0.53 14.31
CA PHE A 49 16.77 0.10 15.28
C PHE A 49 16.64 -0.70 16.59
N GLY A 50 17.31 -1.87 16.69
CA GLY A 50 17.13 -2.77 17.82
C GLY A 50 15.73 -3.40 17.86
N LEU A 51 15.40 -4.07 18.95
CA LEU A 51 14.06 -4.63 19.22
C LEU A 51 13.12 -3.49 19.67
N SER A 52 12.67 -2.67 18.73
CA SER A 52 11.90 -1.47 19.02
C SER A 52 10.69 -1.32 18.07
N THR A 53 9.75 -0.47 18.47
CA THR A 53 8.62 -0.07 17.62
C THR A 53 9.10 0.58 16.30
N GLN A 54 10.27 1.22 16.29
CA GLN A 54 10.84 1.82 15.09
C GLN A 54 11.24 0.75 14.07
N ALA A 55 11.73 -0.41 14.51
CA ALA A 55 12.01 -1.54 13.63
C ALA A 55 10.73 -2.02 12.92
N ILE A 56 9.63 -2.17 13.65
CA ILE A 56 8.33 -2.55 13.07
C ILE A 56 7.85 -1.49 12.07
N LEU A 57 7.94 -0.20 12.42
CA LEU A 57 7.56 0.89 11.51
C LEU A 57 8.35 0.84 10.22
N PHE A 58 9.66 0.59 10.29
CA PHE A 58 10.52 0.45 9.11
C PHE A 58 10.05 -0.71 8.22
N VAL A 59 9.79 -1.89 8.79
CA VAL A 59 9.32 -3.07 8.03
C VAL A 59 7.98 -2.79 7.34
N VAL A 60 7.05 -2.11 8.03
CA VAL A 60 5.75 -1.73 7.45
C VAL A 60 5.93 -0.76 6.28
N ILE A 61 6.81 0.24 6.42
CA ILE A 61 7.09 1.21 5.36
C ILE A 61 7.72 0.52 4.16
N MET A 62 8.77 -0.28 4.36
CA MET A 62 9.45 -0.99 3.27
C MET A 62 8.54 -2.01 2.58
N GLY A 63 7.67 -2.67 3.33
CA GLY A 63 6.72 -3.64 2.79
C GLY A 63 5.60 -3.03 1.95
N SER A 64 5.22 -1.76 2.18
CA SER A 64 4.04 -1.18 1.54
C SER A 64 4.31 0.03 0.64
N ALA A 65 5.30 0.88 0.94
CA ALA A 65 5.54 2.12 0.19
C ALA A 65 5.84 1.87 -1.30
N PHE A 66 6.62 0.85 -1.61
CA PHE A 66 6.95 0.52 -2.99
C PHE A 66 5.74 0.03 -3.80
N SER A 67 4.86 -0.76 -3.17
CA SER A 67 3.60 -1.19 -3.79
C SER A 67 2.71 0.00 -4.11
N ILE A 68 2.59 0.94 -3.18
CA ILE A 68 1.82 2.18 -3.38
C ILE A 68 2.46 3.03 -4.50
N ALA A 69 3.79 3.15 -4.53
CA ALA A 69 4.50 3.92 -5.57
C ALA A 69 4.24 3.38 -6.99
N ILE A 70 4.31 2.07 -7.16
CA ILE A 70 4.00 1.43 -8.46
C ILE A 70 2.53 1.61 -8.81
N SER A 71 1.63 1.49 -7.84
CA SER A 71 0.19 1.69 -8.07
C SER A 71 -0.15 3.12 -8.47
N VAL A 72 0.53 4.13 -7.91
CA VAL A 72 0.38 5.54 -8.31
C VAL A 72 0.81 5.76 -9.76
N ASP A 73 1.99 5.26 -10.15
CA ASP A 73 2.47 5.37 -11.54
C ASP A 73 1.50 4.67 -12.52
N ASN A 74 1.03 3.46 -12.17
CA ASN A 74 0.09 2.72 -13.00
C ASN A 74 -1.28 3.43 -13.08
N ALA A 75 -1.80 3.94 -11.96
CA ALA A 75 -3.08 4.63 -11.94
C ALA A 75 -3.13 5.84 -12.88
N ILE A 76 -2.03 6.59 -12.97
CA ILE A 76 -1.95 7.73 -13.88
C ILE A 76 -1.79 7.26 -15.34
N LYS A 77 -1.01 6.22 -15.59
CA LYS A 77 -0.76 5.69 -16.95
C LYS A 77 -1.96 5.00 -17.56
N ASN A 78 -2.78 4.35 -16.74
CA ASN A 78 -3.96 3.62 -17.19
C ASN A 78 -5.15 4.53 -17.49
N VAL A 79 -5.03 5.84 -17.26
CA VAL A 79 -6.03 6.81 -17.74
C VAL A 79 -6.09 6.74 -19.27
N GLN A 80 -7.28 6.45 -19.81
CA GLN A 80 -7.47 6.28 -21.25
C GLN A 80 -7.04 7.55 -22.01
N PRO A 81 -6.19 7.43 -23.04
CA PRO A 81 -5.67 8.59 -23.80
C PRO A 81 -6.77 9.44 -24.46
N ILE A 82 -7.95 8.85 -24.68
CA ILE A 82 -9.08 9.56 -25.28
C ILE A 82 -9.56 10.72 -24.41
N TYR A 83 -9.52 10.58 -23.07
CA TYR A 83 -9.92 11.68 -22.16
C TYR A 83 -8.97 12.87 -22.28
N SER A 84 -7.68 12.60 -22.35
CA SER A 84 -6.67 13.65 -22.51
C SER A 84 -6.78 14.34 -23.87
N LYS A 85 -6.99 13.57 -24.93
CA LYS A 85 -7.17 14.12 -26.29
C LYS A 85 -8.44 14.98 -26.39
N ALA A 86 -9.56 14.51 -25.87
CA ALA A 86 -10.82 15.25 -25.86
C ALA A 86 -10.68 16.59 -25.10
N ALA A 87 -10.06 16.58 -23.91
CA ALA A 87 -9.85 17.79 -23.14
C ALA A 87 -8.96 18.81 -23.87
N LEU A 88 -7.88 18.35 -24.50
CA LEU A 88 -7.01 19.23 -25.30
C LEU A 88 -7.71 19.81 -26.50
N THR A 89 -8.56 19.03 -27.21
CA THR A 89 -9.37 19.52 -28.33
C THR A 89 -10.37 20.58 -27.89
N MET A 90 -10.87 20.51 -26.66
CA MET A 90 -11.73 21.52 -26.03
C MET A 90 -10.97 22.75 -25.54
N GLY A 91 -9.65 22.83 -25.73
CA GLY A 91 -8.83 23.98 -25.34
C GLY A 91 -8.36 23.96 -23.89
N ALA A 92 -8.41 22.81 -23.21
CA ALA A 92 -7.94 22.72 -21.83
C ALA A 92 -6.42 22.97 -21.74
N SER A 93 -6.01 23.80 -20.79
CA SER A 93 -4.58 23.95 -20.44
C SER A 93 -4.05 22.69 -19.76
N GLN A 94 -2.73 22.51 -19.75
CA GLN A 94 -2.07 21.37 -19.09
C GLN A 94 -2.50 21.25 -17.60
N ARG A 95 -2.60 22.37 -16.89
CA ARG A 95 -3.04 22.36 -15.50
C ARG A 95 -4.48 21.87 -15.36
N GLN A 96 -5.37 22.34 -16.24
CA GLN A 96 -6.78 21.90 -16.26
C GLN A 96 -6.89 20.43 -16.63
N LEU A 97 -6.08 19.95 -17.58
CA LEU A 97 -6.00 18.55 -17.95
C LEU A 97 -5.66 17.66 -16.73
N TYR A 98 -4.62 18.01 -15.98
CA TYR A 98 -4.25 17.22 -14.79
C TYR A 98 -5.30 17.30 -13.69
N GLN A 99 -5.81 18.50 -13.36
CA GLN A 99 -6.72 18.70 -12.22
C GLN A 99 -8.13 18.16 -12.45
N HIS A 100 -8.67 18.32 -13.68
CA HIS A 100 -10.07 18.02 -13.95
C HIS A 100 -10.28 16.72 -14.73
N VAL A 101 -9.25 16.17 -15.35
CA VAL A 101 -9.35 14.95 -16.17
C VAL A 101 -8.51 13.81 -15.59
N ILE A 102 -7.18 13.97 -15.53
CA ILE A 102 -6.28 12.88 -15.16
C ILE A 102 -6.47 12.51 -13.69
N PHE A 103 -6.39 13.47 -12.77
CA PHE A 103 -6.51 13.20 -11.34
C PHE A 103 -7.85 12.57 -10.97
N PRO A 104 -9.01 13.11 -11.40
CA PRO A 104 -10.26 12.39 -11.17
C PRO A 104 -10.27 11.02 -11.84
N ALA A 105 -9.75 10.87 -13.06
CA ALA A 105 -9.79 9.59 -13.79
C ALA A 105 -8.95 8.49 -13.12
N CYS A 106 -7.82 8.80 -12.50
CA CYS A 106 -6.97 7.81 -11.84
C CYS A 106 -7.43 7.42 -10.42
N LEU A 107 -8.38 8.16 -9.80
CA LEU A 107 -8.81 7.93 -8.41
C LEU A 107 -9.26 6.49 -8.10
N PRO A 108 -10.06 5.77 -8.90
CA PRO A 108 -10.47 4.42 -8.58
C PRO A 108 -9.27 3.48 -8.48
N GLU A 109 -8.39 3.52 -9.48
CA GLU A 109 -7.20 2.68 -9.51
C GLU A 109 -6.21 3.05 -8.39
N PHE A 110 -6.11 4.33 -8.08
CA PHE A 110 -5.32 4.81 -6.94
C PHE A 110 -5.83 4.22 -5.61
N ILE A 111 -7.16 4.17 -5.38
CA ILE A 111 -7.72 3.55 -4.17
C ILE A 111 -7.47 2.06 -4.13
N THR A 112 -7.61 1.37 -5.25
CA THR A 112 -7.24 -0.05 -5.36
C THR A 112 -5.77 -0.26 -4.99
N GLY A 113 -4.89 0.63 -5.43
CA GLY A 113 -3.47 0.64 -5.05
C GLY A 113 -3.24 0.85 -3.55
N LEU A 114 -3.97 1.78 -2.93
CA LEU A 114 -3.91 1.98 -1.47
C LEU A 114 -4.40 0.75 -0.70
N LYS A 115 -5.48 0.15 -1.14
CA LYS A 115 -6.02 -1.11 -0.58
C LYS A 115 -4.97 -2.23 -0.64
N GLN A 116 -4.30 -2.39 -1.78
CA GLN A 116 -3.22 -3.36 -1.93
C GLN A 116 -2.03 -3.03 -1.01
N GLY A 117 -1.64 -1.74 -0.94
CA GLY A 117 -0.61 -1.26 -0.02
C GLY A 117 -0.96 -1.54 1.44
N TRP A 118 -2.22 -1.39 1.84
CA TRP A 118 -2.70 -1.78 3.17
C TRP A 118 -2.50 -3.27 3.44
N SER A 119 -2.85 -4.13 2.49
CA SER A 119 -2.67 -5.59 2.64
C SER A 119 -1.21 -5.97 2.83
N PHE A 120 -0.28 -5.26 2.17
CA PHE A 120 1.16 -5.44 2.38
C PHE A 120 1.61 -4.91 3.75
N ALA A 121 1.14 -3.72 4.14
CA ALA A 121 1.43 -3.11 5.43
C ALA A 121 0.97 -3.99 6.61
N TRP A 122 -0.24 -4.56 6.50
CA TRP A 122 -0.81 -5.45 7.53
C TRP A 122 0.03 -6.71 7.71
N ARG A 123 0.42 -7.36 6.62
CA ARG A 123 1.32 -8.53 6.67
C ARG A 123 2.70 -8.19 7.20
N ALA A 124 3.25 -7.05 6.81
CA ALA A 124 4.53 -6.56 7.28
C ALA A 124 4.51 -6.26 8.79
N LEU A 125 3.41 -5.68 9.30
CA LEU A 125 3.20 -5.45 10.72
C LEU A 125 3.22 -6.77 11.50
N MET A 126 2.45 -7.76 11.06
CA MET A 126 2.43 -9.07 11.71
C MET A 126 3.81 -9.72 11.72
N SER A 127 4.53 -9.65 10.60
CA SER A 127 5.91 -10.17 10.52
C SER A 127 6.85 -9.46 11.49
N GLY A 128 6.73 -8.15 11.63
CA GLY A 128 7.51 -7.35 12.59
C GLY A 128 7.19 -7.70 14.04
N GLU A 129 5.91 -7.80 14.41
CA GLU A 129 5.49 -8.14 15.78
C GLU A 129 5.89 -9.55 16.19
N VAL A 130 5.85 -10.52 15.27
CA VAL A 130 6.27 -11.91 15.51
C VAL A 130 7.77 -11.99 15.88
N MET A 131 8.60 -11.14 15.30
CA MET A 131 10.06 -11.18 15.47
C MET A 131 10.58 -10.20 16.54
N THR A 132 9.72 -9.29 17.01
CA THR A 132 10.06 -8.33 18.07
C THR A 132 9.29 -8.67 19.35
N THR A 133 9.72 -8.12 20.48
CA THR A 133 9.03 -8.30 21.78
C THR A 133 7.92 -7.27 22.00
N SER A 134 7.42 -6.64 20.95
CA SER A 134 6.38 -5.62 21.04
C SER A 134 5.01 -6.25 21.31
N ILE A 135 4.27 -5.66 22.25
CA ILE A 135 2.90 -6.12 22.58
C ILE A 135 1.99 -5.93 21.36
N GLY A 136 1.40 -7.03 20.88
CA GLY A 136 0.51 -7.04 19.71
C GLY A 136 -0.03 -8.41 19.40
N LEU A 137 -0.81 -8.52 18.31
CA LEU A 137 -1.37 -9.81 17.87
C LEU A 137 -0.28 -10.80 17.45
N GLY A 138 0.81 -10.30 16.82
CA GLY A 138 1.95 -11.13 16.44
C GLY A 138 2.66 -11.71 17.67
N GLN A 139 2.83 -10.93 18.73
CA GLN A 139 3.42 -11.41 19.99
C GLN A 139 2.52 -12.46 20.66
N THR A 140 1.20 -12.23 20.68
CA THR A 140 0.24 -13.20 21.25
C THR A 140 0.26 -14.52 20.50
N LEU A 141 0.45 -14.47 19.17
CA LEU A 141 0.59 -15.66 18.32
C LEU A 141 1.86 -16.46 18.68
N ILE A 142 2.99 -15.79 18.88
CA ILE A 142 4.25 -16.42 19.30
C ILE A 142 4.13 -17.03 20.70
N THR A 143 3.52 -16.32 21.64
CA THR A 143 3.28 -16.84 22.99
C THR A 143 2.43 -18.13 22.93
N GLY A 144 1.37 -18.18 22.14
CA GLY A 144 0.58 -19.40 21.94
C GLY A 144 1.40 -20.55 21.36
N ARG A 145 2.28 -20.26 20.39
CA ARG A 145 3.19 -21.26 19.81
C ARG A 145 4.16 -21.80 20.88
N ASP A 146 4.78 -20.93 21.66
CA ASP A 146 5.78 -21.30 22.66
C ASP A 146 5.18 -22.10 23.83
N LEU A 147 3.90 -21.86 24.13
CA LEU A 147 3.11 -22.63 25.07
C LEU A 147 2.48 -23.90 24.47
N ALA A 148 2.71 -24.17 23.18
CA ALA A 148 2.07 -25.23 22.41
C ALA A 148 0.52 -25.20 22.50
N ASP A 149 -0.08 -24.04 22.70
CA ASP A 149 -1.52 -23.83 22.76
C ASP A 149 -2.10 -23.56 21.36
N ILE A 150 -2.55 -24.62 20.72
CA ILE A 150 -3.15 -24.59 19.36
C ILE A 150 -4.41 -23.70 19.36
N ASN A 151 -5.19 -23.69 20.44
CA ASN A 151 -6.42 -22.90 20.51
C ASN A 151 -6.10 -21.40 20.50
N GLN A 152 -5.12 -20.96 21.28
CA GLN A 152 -4.68 -19.58 21.29
C GLN A 152 -4.14 -19.16 19.92
N VAL A 153 -3.28 -19.96 19.29
CA VAL A 153 -2.75 -19.69 17.95
C VAL A 153 -3.87 -19.54 16.94
N THR A 154 -4.80 -20.49 16.90
CA THR A 154 -5.92 -20.47 15.97
C THR A 154 -6.83 -19.27 16.19
N LEU A 155 -7.16 -18.95 17.45
CA LEU A 155 -7.98 -17.78 17.77
C LEU A 155 -7.33 -16.48 17.29
N VAL A 156 -6.04 -16.30 17.55
CA VAL A 156 -5.30 -15.09 17.11
C VAL A 156 -5.25 -15.01 15.59
N MET A 157 -5.05 -16.11 14.87
CA MET A 157 -5.10 -16.12 13.40
C MET A 157 -6.46 -15.67 12.88
N ILE A 158 -7.56 -16.16 13.48
CA ILE A 158 -8.91 -15.73 13.12
C ILE A 158 -9.08 -14.22 13.36
N VAL A 159 -8.63 -13.71 14.50
CA VAL A 159 -8.71 -12.28 14.83
C VAL A 159 -7.93 -11.44 13.81
N ILE A 160 -6.71 -11.86 13.44
CA ILE A 160 -5.89 -11.17 12.43
C ILE A 160 -6.64 -11.08 11.09
N VAL A 161 -7.27 -12.16 10.64
CA VAL A 161 -8.06 -12.20 9.41
C VAL A 161 -9.29 -11.29 9.51
N LEU A 162 -10.03 -11.35 10.63
CA LEU A 162 -11.22 -10.52 10.83
C LEU A 162 -10.90 -9.03 10.83
N VAL A 163 -9.82 -8.61 11.50
CA VAL A 163 -9.37 -7.21 11.49
C VAL A 163 -8.98 -6.78 10.08
N GLY A 164 -8.24 -7.62 9.35
CA GLY A 164 -7.88 -7.35 7.96
C GLY A 164 -9.12 -7.13 7.07
N ILE A 165 -10.09 -8.02 7.15
CA ILE A 165 -11.36 -7.92 6.40
C ILE A 165 -12.17 -6.70 6.83
N ALA A 166 -12.26 -6.42 8.14
CA ALA A 166 -13.02 -5.28 8.66
C ALA A 166 -12.52 -3.96 8.11
N ILE A 167 -11.19 -3.76 8.04
CA ILE A 167 -10.60 -2.55 7.47
C ILE A 167 -10.75 -2.53 5.95
N ASP A 168 -10.54 -3.65 5.27
CA ASP A 168 -10.73 -3.74 3.83
C ASP A 168 -12.14 -3.35 3.41
N LYS A 169 -13.16 -3.96 4.02
CA LYS A 169 -14.57 -3.69 3.72
C LYS A 169 -15.05 -2.35 4.29
N GLY A 170 -14.65 -2.01 5.52
CA GLY A 170 -15.14 -0.82 6.21
C GLY A 170 -14.56 0.49 5.68
N VAL A 171 -13.31 0.48 5.24
CA VAL A 171 -12.62 1.70 4.78
C VAL A 171 -12.50 1.70 3.26
N PHE A 172 -11.77 0.73 2.69
CA PHE A 172 -11.42 0.77 1.28
C PHE A 172 -12.61 0.52 0.35
N SER A 173 -13.43 -0.50 0.62
CA SER A 173 -14.60 -0.79 -0.22
C SER A 173 -15.65 0.32 -0.16
N VAL A 174 -15.81 0.99 0.99
CA VAL A 174 -16.70 2.15 1.11
C VAL A 174 -16.18 3.35 0.32
N LEU A 175 -14.86 3.61 0.37
CA LEU A 175 -14.24 4.69 -0.41
C LEU A 175 -14.37 4.42 -1.91
N GLU A 176 -14.09 3.20 -2.33
CA GLU A 176 -14.20 2.76 -3.72
C GLU A 176 -15.64 2.91 -4.23
N ALA A 177 -16.63 2.39 -3.48
CA ALA A 177 -18.04 2.50 -3.83
C ALA A 177 -18.51 3.97 -3.95
N ARG A 178 -18.07 4.85 -3.03
CA ARG A 178 -18.42 6.28 -3.09
C ARG A 178 -17.87 6.97 -4.35
N ILE A 179 -16.66 6.62 -4.77
CA ILE A 179 -16.03 7.20 -5.95
C ILE A 179 -16.69 6.69 -7.23
N LEU A 180 -16.94 5.38 -7.32
CA LEU A 180 -17.64 4.77 -8.45
C LEU A 180 -19.06 5.35 -8.59
N LYS A 181 -19.78 5.49 -7.47
CA LYS A 181 -21.14 6.08 -7.47
C LYS A 181 -21.13 7.53 -7.96
N LYS A 182 -20.15 8.36 -7.57
CA LYS A 182 -20.03 9.73 -8.08
C LYS A 182 -19.77 9.82 -9.58
N ARG A 183 -19.37 8.72 -10.20
CA ARG A 183 -19.06 8.64 -11.64
C ARG A 183 -20.14 7.97 -12.46
N GLY A 184 -21.24 7.54 -11.84
CA GLY A 184 -22.30 6.81 -12.53
C GLY A 184 -21.86 5.43 -13.04
N LEU A 185 -20.79 4.85 -12.50
CA LEU A 185 -20.24 3.54 -12.89
C LEU A 185 -20.76 2.39 -12.00
N THR A 186 -21.71 2.66 -11.13
CA THR A 186 -22.42 1.60 -10.38
C THR A 186 -23.74 1.32 -11.09
N ALA A 187 -23.86 0.08 -11.57
CA ALA A 187 -25.17 -0.48 -11.88
C ALA A 187 -25.97 -0.68 -10.60
#